data_f04b2dc1ff4cad0abb22700ab6b7672f
#
_entry.id   f04b2dc1ff4cad0abb22700ab6b7672f
#
_cell.length_a   1.000
_cell.length_b   1.000
_cell.length_c   1.000
_cell.angle_alpha   90.00
_cell.angle_beta   90.00
_cell.angle_gamma   90.00
#
_symmetry.space_group_name_H-M   'P 1'
#
loop_
_entity.id
_entity.type
_entity.pdbx_description
1 polymer ?
#
loop_
_entity_poly.entity_id
_entity_poly.type
_entity_poly.pdbx_seq_one_letter_code
_entity_poly.pdbx_strand_id
1 'polypeptide(L)'
;VYLNNGEVLEFTERRKKEIIQQFHRLQKDMIRSFSDGKTPASREAYNSYYRSFDHMPFAFTDIEMIFDEKKHAVDWIFCYGNEALARIEKMPLDELIGSSFGSLFSNMDVKWLNGYERATLYGEALELTDYSPEIDTYLKVICFPTFPGHCGCILFDIHEIEYLKSSDEAEKALRLYFDGHPIDK
;
A
#
# COMPACT_ATOMS: atom_id res chain seq x y z
N VAL A 1 -13.26 15.27 17.44
CA VAL A 1 -11.83 14.99 17.26
C VAL A 1 -11.17 15.06 18.63
N TYR A 2 -10.43 14.03 19.00
CA TYR A 2 -9.64 13.99 20.23
C TYR A 2 -8.25 14.57 19.94
N LEU A 3 -7.81 15.51 20.75
CA LEU A 3 -6.46 16.05 20.69
C LEU A 3 -5.51 15.24 21.58
N ASN A 4 -4.21 15.30 21.30
CA ASN A 4 -3.20 14.58 22.09
C ASN A 4 -3.12 14.98 23.57
N ASN A 5 -3.71 16.13 23.93
CA ASN A 5 -3.83 16.62 25.32
C ASN A 5 -5.13 16.17 26.01
N GLY A 6 -5.95 15.32 25.37
CA GLY A 6 -7.21 14.82 25.89
C GLY A 6 -8.42 15.75 25.71
N GLU A 7 -8.23 16.92 25.08
CA GLU A 7 -9.35 17.81 24.77
C GLU A 7 -10.16 17.28 23.59
N VAL A 8 -11.49 17.48 23.66
CA VAL A 8 -12.43 17.09 22.58
C VAL A 8 -12.89 18.36 21.88
N LEU A 9 -12.56 18.46 20.57
CA LEU A 9 -13.09 19.51 19.72
C LEU A 9 -14.40 19.05 19.08
N GLU A 10 -15.49 19.70 19.41
CA GLU A 10 -16.77 19.50 18.75
C GLU A 10 -16.92 20.48 17.58
N PHE A 11 -17.22 19.93 16.41
CA PHE A 11 -17.48 20.71 15.19
C PHE A 11 -18.94 20.56 14.78
N THR A 12 -19.55 21.65 14.32
CA THR A 12 -20.83 21.56 13.63
C THR A 12 -20.69 20.68 12.37
N GLU A 13 -21.74 19.96 11.99
CA GLU A 13 -21.71 19.08 10.80
C GLU A 13 -21.27 19.81 9.52
N ARG A 14 -21.60 21.10 9.39
CA ARG A 14 -21.12 21.95 8.30
C ARG A 14 -19.60 22.11 8.32
N ARG A 15 -19.03 22.42 9.48
CA ARG A 15 -17.59 22.63 9.65
C ARG A 15 -16.80 21.33 9.52
N LYS A 16 -17.39 20.22 9.92
CA LYS A 16 -16.84 18.88 9.71
C LYS A 16 -16.71 18.54 8.23
N LYS A 17 -17.76 18.84 7.43
CA LYS A 17 -17.69 18.67 5.96
C LYS A 17 -16.63 19.56 5.32
N GLU A 18 -16.53 20.83 5.75
CA GLU A 18 -15.50 21.75 5.25
C GLU A 18 -14.08 21.27 5.56
N ILE A 19 -13.84 20.78 6.78
CA ILE A 19 -12.54 20.22 7.19
C ILE A 19 -12.21 18.96 6.39
N ILE A 20 -13.17 18.06 6.21
CA ILE A 20 -12.99 16.85 5.40
C ILE A 20 -12.67 17.22 3.96
N GLN A 21 -13.38 18.19 3.37
CA GLN A 21 -13.10 18.66 2.00
C GLN A 21 -11.71 19.33 1.89
N GLN A 22 -11.30 20.13 2.88
CA GLN A 22 -9.96 20.70 2.92
C GLN A 22 -8.88 19.63 3.08
N PHE A 23 -9.12 18.62 3.93
CA PHE A 23 -8.20 17.50 4.10
C PHE A 23 -8.03 16.70 2.80
N HIS A 24 -9.14 16.38 2.11
CA HIS A 24 -9.08 15.73 0.80
C HIS A 24 -8.38 16.59 -0.26
N ARG A 25 -8.56 17.91 -0.21
CA ARG A 25 -7.85 18.83 -1.11
C ARG A 25 -6.35 18.83 -0.82
N LEU A 26 -5.96 18.93 0.45
CA LEU A 26 -4.55 18.87 0.88
C LEU A 26 -3.91 17.53 0.54
N GLN A 27 -4.60 16.41 0.75
CA GLN A 27 -4.14 15.09 0.30
C GLN A 27 -3.93 15.06 -1.21
N LYS A 28 -4.89 15.58 -1.99
CA LYS A 28 -4.80 15.65 -3.44
C LYS A 28 -3.66 16.53 -3.93
N ASP A 29 -3.39 17.64 -3.24
CA ASP A 29 -2.29 18.56 -3.55
C ASP A 29 -0.94 17.97 -3.12
N MET A 30 -0.87 17.26 -1.98
CA MET A 30 0.31 16.47 -1.58
C MET A 30 0.61 15.38 -2.60
N ILE A 31 -0.40 14.60 -3.00
CA ILE A 31 -0.26 13.56 -4.02
C ILE A 31 0.22 14.15 -5.35
N ARG A 32 -0.32 15.30 -5.76
CA ARG A 32 0.16 16.04 -6.94
C ARG A 32 1.62 16.49 -6.79
N SER A 33 2.04 16.93 -5.62
CA SER A 33 3.43 17.33 -5.38
C SER A 33 4.42 16.16 -5.41
N PHE A 34 3.97 14.94 -5.05
CA PHE A 34 4.73 13.70 -5.26
C PHE A 34 4.65 13.22 -6.72
N SER A 35 3.58 13.56 -7.45
CA SER A 35 3.33 13.17 -8.85
C SER A 35 3.77 14.20 -9.90
N ASP A 36 4.57 15.20 -9.55
CA ASP A 36 5.28 16.03 -10.54
C ASP A 36 6.35 15.22 -11.33
N GLY A 37 6.57 13.96 -10.93
CA GLY A 37 7.26 12.97 -11.73
C GLY A 37 6.36 12.47 -12.85
N LYS A 38 6.78 12.64 -14.11
CA LYS A 38 6.16 11.96 -15.24
C LYS A 38 6.23 10.46 -14.99
N THR A 39 5.13 9.75 -15.25
CA THR A 39 5.11 8.28 -15.25
C THR A 39 6.30 7.76 -16.04
N PRO A 40 7.13 6.86 -15.49
CA PRO A 40 8.27 6.30 -16.22
C PRO A 40 7.81 5.63 -17.51
N ALA A 41 8.49 5.91 -18.61
CA ALA A 41 8.06 5.49 -19.94
C ALA A 41 8.64 4.12 -20.37
N SER A 42 9.51 3.52 -19.56
CA SER A 42 10.12 2.22 -19.86
C SER A 42 10.47 1.46 -18.60
N ARG A 43 10.72 0.15 -18.72
CA ARG A 43 11.16 -0.71 -17.62
C ARG A 43 12.43 -0.17 -16.95
N GLU A 44 13.39 0.32 -17.73
CA GLU A 44 14.64 0.90 -17.20
C GLU A 44 14.38 2.17 -16.41
N ALA A 45 13.41 2.98 -16.85
CA ALA A 45 13.01 4.19 -16.13
C ALA A 45 12.35 3.86 -14.80
N TYR A 46 11.48 2.83 -14.73
CA TYR A 46 10.91 2.32 -13.48
C TYR A 46 11.99 1.77 -12.57
N ASN A 47 12.91 0.94 -13.06
CA ASN A 47 14.00 0.38 -12.27
C ASN A 47 14.90 1.51 -11.70
N SER A 48 15.17 2.54 -12.48
CA SER A 48 15.95 3.69 -12.01
C SER A 48 15.21 4.47 -10.92
N TYR A 49 13.90 4.69 -11.09
CA TYR A 49 13.06 5.43 -10.16
C TYR A 49 12.93 4.70 -8.81
N TYR A 50 12.67 3.39 -8.85
CA TYR A 50 12.45 2.56 -7.66
C TYR A 50 13.69 1.83 -7.16
N ARG A 51 14.89 2.18 -7.64
CA ARG A 51 16.15 1.51 -7.29
C ARG A 51 16.39 1.30 -5.79
N SER A 52 15.90 2.20 -4.95
CA SER A 52 16.01 2.07 -3.49
C SER A 52 15.16 0.93 -2.91
N PHE A 53 14.21 0.39 -3.68
CA PHE A 53 13.35 -0.71 -3.27
C PHE A 53 13.89 -2.09 -3.68
N ASP A 54 14.89 -2.16 -4.58
CA ASP A 54 15.41 -3.43 -5.14
C ASP A 54 15.81 -4.44 -4.06
N HIS A 55 16.45 -3.96 -3.00
CA HIS A 55 16.99 -4.82 -1.92
C HIS A 55 16.18 -4.75 -0.62
N MET A 56 14.97 -4.21 -0.66
CA MET A 56 14.11 -4.21 0.52
C MET A 56 13.66 -5.64 0.88
N PRO A 57 13.55 -5.97 2.18
CA PRO A 57 13.15 -7.30 2.63
C PRO A 57 11.67 -7.60 2.40
N PHE A 58 10.86 -6.59 2.15
CA PHE A 58 9.43 -6.71 1.84
C PHE A 58 9.18 -6.56 0.34
N ALA A 59 8.11 -7.18 -0.15
CA ALA A 59 7.72 -7.06 -1.55
C ALA A 59 7.17 -5.66 -1.82
N PHE A 60 7.62 -5.08 -2.94
CA PHE A 60 7.09 -3.83 -3.46
C PHE A 60 6.84 -3.96 -4.96
N THR A 61 5.70 -3.43 -5.40
CA THR A 61 5.34 -3.32 -6.82
C THR A 61 4.67 -1.97 -7.09
N ASP A 62 4.88 -1.44 -8.28
CA ASP A 62 4.04 -0.40 -8.88
C ASP A 62 3.21 -1.03 -9.98
N ILE A 63 1.92 -0.82 -9.95
CA ILE A 63 0.95 -1.38 -10.89
C ILE A 63 0.18 -0.29 -11.60
N GLU A 64 -0.03 -0.44 -12.91
CA GLU A 64 -0.93 0.40 -13.70
C GLU A 64 -2.31 -0.25 -13.74
N MET A 65 -3.33 0.49 -13.30
CA MET A 65 -4.70 -0.01 -13.24
C MET A 65 -5.38 0.02 -14.60
N ILE A 66 -6.07 -1.05 -14.94
CA ILE A 66 -6.93 -1.14 -16.12
C ILE A 66 -8.37 -0.94 -15.70
N PHE A 67 -9.05 0.02 -16.32
CA PHE A 67 -10.43 0.37 -16.03
C PHE A 67 -11.36 0.05 -17.20
N ASP A 68 -12.60 -0.33 -16.87
CA ASP A 68 -13.67 -0.43 -17.85
C ASP A 68 -14.22 0.97 -18.25
N GLU A 69 -15.20 0.97 -19.17
CA GLU A 69 -15.85 2.19 -19.64
C GLU A 69 -16.59 2.96 -18.51
N LYS A 70 -16.95 2.28 -17.43
CA LYS A 70 -17.61 2.84 -16.24
C LYS A 70 -16.62 3.29 -15.16
N LYS A 71 -15.32 3.20 -15.42
CA LYS A 71 -14.22 3.50 -14.51
C LYS A 71 -14.15 2.56 -13.30
N HIS A 72 -14.60 1.34 -13.42
CA HIS A 72 -14.31 0.29 -12.44
C HIS A 72 -13.02 -0.42 -12.84
N ALA A 73 -12.17 -0.69 -11.85
CA ALA A 73 -10.97 -1.46 -12.07
C ALA A 73 -11.33 -2.91 -12.44
N VAL A 74 -10.73 -3.41 -13.52
CA VAL A 74 -10.97 -4.76 -14.03
C VAL A 74 -9.72 -5.63 -14.06
N ASP A 75 -8.53 -5.02 -14.06
CA ASP A 75 -7.22 -5.68 -14.07
C ASP A 75 -6.13 -4.67 -13.71
N TRP A 76 -4.88 -5.12 -13.66
CA TRP A 76 -3.70 -4.26 -13.55
C TRP A 76 -2.49 -4.86 -14.28
N ILE A 77 -1.53 -4.02 -14.64
CA ILE A 77 -0.26 -4.40 -15.23
C ILE A 77 0.84 -4.17 -14.20
N PHE A 78 1.73 -5.13 -14.02
CA PHE A 78 2.93 -4.96 -13.18
C PHE A 78 3.96 -4.10 -13.91
N CYS A 79 4.19 -2.86 -13.46
CA CYS A 79 5.14 -1.93 -14.07
C CYS A 79 6.53 -2.02 -13.44
N TYR A 80 6.59 -2.31 -12.16
CA TYR A 80 7.81 -2.54 -11.38
C TYR A 80 7.57 -3.56 -10.29
N GLY A 81 8.62 -4.29 -9.93
CA GLY A 81 8.64 -5.17 -8.76
C GLY A 81 10.08 -5.47 -8.35
N ASN A 82 10.29 -5.69 -7.05
CA ASN A 82 11.58 -6.10 -6.50
C ASN A 82 11.68 -7.63 -6.34
N GLU A 83 12.86 -8.13 -5.97
CA GLU A 83 13.08 -9.57 -5.78
C GLU A 83 12.17 -10.21 -4.71
N ALA A 84 11.76 -9.43 -3.69
CA ALA A 84 10.84 -9.92 -2.68
C ALA A 84 9.44 -10.16 -3.27
N LEU A 85 9.00 -9.36 -4.27
CA LEU A 85 7.76 -9.62 -5.00
C LEU A 85 7.84 -10.96 -5.74
N ALA A 86 8.92 -11.21 -6.46
CA ALA A 86 9.11 -12.49 -7.18
C ALA A 86 9.00 -13.70 -6.25
N ARG A 87 9.47 -13.58 -5.01
CA ARG A 87 9.35 -14.65 -4.00
C ARG A 87 7.91 -14.85 -3.53
N ILE A 88 7.17 -13.76 -3.25
CA ILE A 88 5.77 -13.82 -2.81
C ILE A 88 4.90 -14.37 -3.93
N GLU A 89 5.01 -13.83 -5.15
CA GLU A 89 4.22 -14.26 -6.31
C GLU A 89 4.67 -15.63 -6.87
N LYS A 90 5.79 -16.18 -6.36
CA LYS A 90 6.39 -17.45 -6.80
C LYS A 90 6.66 -17.47 -8.31
N MET A 91 6.98 -16.31 -8.89
CA MET A 91 7.16 -16.08 -10.32
C MET A 91 8.34 -15.15 -10.58
N PRO A 92 9.17 -15.40 -11.61
CA PRO A 92 10.28 -14.52 -11.99
C PRO A 92 9.79 -13.12 -12.37
N LEU A 93 10.57 -12.08 -12.01
CA LEU A 93 10.23 -10.69 -12.36
C LEU A 93 10.11 -10.48 -13.88
N ASP A 94 10.85 -11.22 -14.69
CA ASP A 94 10.79 -11.10 -16.16
C ASP A 94 9.45 -11.59 -16.73
N GLU A 95 8.75 -12.45 -16.02
CA GLU A 95 7.42 -12.92 -16.39
C GLU A 95 6.32 -12.01 -15.83
N LEU A 96 6.55 -11.44 -14.63
CA LEU A 96 5.61 -10.52 -13.98
C LEU A 96 5.57 -9.15 -14.68
N ILE A 97 6.75 -8.51 -14.85
CA ILE A 97 6.82 -7.11 -15.28
C ILE A 97 6.42 -6.96 -16.75
N GLY A 98 5.40 -6.13 -16.99
CA GLY A 98 4.77 -5.90 -18.29
C GLY A 98 3.58 -6.82 -18.57
N SER A 99 3.31 -7.79 -17.69
CA SER A 99 2.15 -8.68 -17.81
C SER A 99 0.98 -8.15 -16.97
N SER A 100 -0.25 -8.42 -17.41
CA SER A 100 -1.41 -8.15 -16.58
C SER A 100 -1.65 -9.29 -15.59
N PHE A 101 -2.24 -8.96 -14.44
CA PHE A 101 -2.57 -9.97 -13.43
C PHE A 101 -3.48 -11.05 -14.02
N GLY A 102 -4.55 -10.66 -14.71
CA GLY A 102 -5.49 -11.59 -15.31
C GLY A 102 -4.91 -12.49 -16.42
N SER A 103 -3.73 -12.13 -16.98
CA SER A 103 -3.01 -13.00 -17.94
C SER A 103 -2.18 -14.07 -17.24
N LEU A 104 -1.75 -13.83 -16.01
CA LEU A 104 -0.88 -14.72 -15.24
C LEU A 104 -1.65 -15.60 -14.26
N PHE A 105 -2.72 -15.06 -13.68
CA PHE A 105 -3.48 -15.70 -12.60
C PHE A 105 -4.96 -15.83 -12.96
N SER A 106 -5.56 -16.97 -12.61
CA SER A 106 -6.94 -17.30 -13.03
C SER A 106 -8.02 -16.73 -12.10
N ASN A 107 -7.69 -16.38 -10.88
CA ASN A 107 -8.66 -16.08 -9.82
C ASN A 107 -8.42 -14.71 -9.20
N MET A 108 -8.80 -13.66 -9.95
CA MET A 108 -8.71 -12.31 -9.42
C MET A 108 -9.78 -12.07 -8.34
N ASP A 109 -9.35 -11.73 -7.13
CA ASP A 109 -10.27 -11.36 -6.07
C ASP A 109 -10.63 -9.87 -6.15
N VAL A 110 -11.93 -9.61 -6.23
CA VAL A 110 -12.53 -8.27 -6.38
C VAL A 110 -12.12 -7.33 -5.24
N LYS A 111 -11.80 -7.84 -4.06
CA LYS A 111 -11.39 -7.00 -2.93
C LYS A 111 -10.07 -6.29 -3.16
N TRP A 112 -9.09 -6.94 -3.82
CA TRP A 112 -7.82 -6.31 -4.20
C TRP A 112 -8.06 -5.21 -5.22
N LEU A 113 -8.86 -5.50 -6.27
CA LEU A 113 -9.25 -4.50 -7.27
C LEU A 113 -9.89 -3.28 -6.64
N ASN A 114 -10.85 -3.46 -5.73
CA ASN A 114 -11.52 -2.34 -5.04
C ASN A 114 -10.55 -1.49 -4.21
N GLY A 115 -9.59 -2.11 -3.54
CA GLY A 115 -8.57 -1.40 -2.77
C GLY A 115 -7.66 -0.57 -3.67
N TYR A 116 -7.16 -1.17 -4.74
CA TYR A 116 -6.27 -0.50 -5.70
C TYR A 116 -7.00 0.59 -6.48
N GLU A 117 -8.26 0.39 -6.86
CA GLU A 117 -9.14 1.40 -7.46
C GLU A 117 -9.24 2.64 -6.55
N ARG A 118 -9.50 2.43 -5.25
CA ARG A 118 -9.60 3.52 -4.28
C ARG A 118 -8.29 4.27 -4.12
N ALA A 119 -7.18 3.57 -4.06
CA ALA A 119 -5.86 4.20 -4.00
C ALA A 119 -5.61 5.04 -5.26
N THR A 120 -5.90 4.51 -6.44
CA THR A 120 -5.61 5.15 -7.73
C THR A 120 -6.54 6.33 -8.03
N LEU A 121 -7.87 6.17 -7.86
CA LEU A 121 -8.84 7.19 -8.25
C LEU A 121 -9.06 8.25 -7.17
N TYR A 122 -8.99 7.88 -5.91
CA TYR A 122 -9.31 8.79 -4.79
C TYR A 122 -8.08 9.22 -3.99
N GLY A 123 -6.90 8.67 -4.31
CA GLY A 123 -5.66 9.02 -3.64
C GLY A 123 -5.59 8.53 -2.19
N GLU A 124 -6.29 7.46 -1.87
CA GLU A 124 -6.31 6.88 -0.54
C GLU A 124 -5.08 5.98 -0.32
N ALA A 125 -4.48 6.05 0.87
CA ALA A 125 -3.57 5.01 1.34
C ALA A 125 -4.38 4.02 2.19
N LEU A 126 -4.36 2.75 1.83
CA LEU A 126 -5.20 1.71 2.42
C LEU A 126 -4.35 0.53 2.87
N GLU A 127 -4.80 -0.10 3.93
CA GLU A 127 -4.27 -1.37 4.41
C GLU A 127 -5.33 -2.46 4.20
N LEU A 128 -4.97 -3.52 3.51
CA LEU A 128 -5.81 -4.67 3.20
C LEU A 128 -5.14 -5.91 3.80
N THR A 129 -5.92 -6.77 4.42
CA THR A 129 -5.42 -8.06 4.92
C THR A 129 -6.41 -9.14 4.54
N ASP A 130 -5.97 -10.09 3.73
CA ASP A 130 -6.81 -11.21 3.35
C ASP A 130 -5.99 -12.38 2.78
N TYR A 131 -6.66 -13.52 2.60
CA TYR A 131 -6.11 -14.68 1.92
C TYR A 131 -6.06 -14.44 0.42
N SER A 132 -4.91 -14.74 -0.20
CA SER A 132 -4.68 -14.73 -1.65
C SER A 132 -4.65 -16.18 -2.14
N PRO A 133 -5.71 -16.64 -2.82
CA PRO A 133 -5.77 -18.03 -3.29
C PRO A 133 -4.77 -18.33 -4.42
N GLU A 134 -4.32 -17.31 -5.14
CA GLU A 134 -3.38 -17.44 -6.26
C GLU A 134 -2.02 -17.94 -5.81
N ILE A 135 -1.59 -17.49 -4.64
CA ILE A 135 -0.28 -17.82 -4.06
C ILE A 135 -0.38 -18.67 -2.78
N ASP A 136 -1.61 -19.02 -2.38
CA ASP A 136 -1.94 -19.84 -1.21
C ASP A 136 -1.32 -19.30 0.09
N THR A 137 -1.57 -17.99 0.37
CA THR A 137 -1.09 -17.36 1.59
C THR A 137 -1.96 -16.20 2.05
N TYR A 138 -1.86 -15.81 3.32
CA TYR A 138 -2.45 -14.58 3.83
C TYR A 138 -1.51 -13.40 3.59
N LEU A 139 -1.97 -12.42 2.85
CA LEU A 139 -1.25 -11.19 2.57
C LEU A 139 -1.78 -10.03 3.40
N LYS A 140 -0.85 -9.21 3.87
CA LYS A 140 -1.09 -7.83 4.26
C LYS A 140 -0.54 -6.94 3.17
N VAL A 141 -1.40 -6.11 2.58
CA VAL A 141 -1.04 -5.19 1.52
C VAL A 141 -1.29 -3.76 1.96
N ILE A 142 -0.28 -2.91 1.83
CA ILE A 142 -0.42 -1.46 1.97
C ILE A 142 -0.38 -0.90 0.56
N CYS A 143 -1.49 -0.31 0.11
CA CYS A 143 -1.57 0.30 -1.22
C CYS A 143 -1.74 1.82 -1.12
N PHE A 144 -1.12 2.54 -2.04
CA PHE A 144 -1.08 4.00 -2.07
C PHE A 144 -0.87 4.51 -3.50
N PRO A 145 -1.33 5.74 -3.83
CA PRO A 145 -1.15 6.30 -5.17
C PRO A 145 0.32 6.60 -5.44
N THR A 146 0.78 6.33 -6.67
CA THR A 146 2.13 6.66 -7.15
C THR A 146 2.08 7.64 -8.32
N PHE A 147 1.77 7.17 -9.52
CA PHE A 147 1.60 8.00 -10.71
C PHE A 147 0.11 8.08 -11.10
N PRO A 148 -0.29 8.97 -12.02
CA PRO A 148 -1.65 8.98 -12.54
C PRO A 148 -2.02 7.62 -13.17
N GLY A 149 -3.07 6.99 -12.65
CA GLY A 149 -3.50 5.65 -13.07
C GLY A 149 -2.75 4.49 -12.39
N HIS A 150 -1.82 4.77 -11.47
CA HIS A 150 -0.97 3.78 -10.82
C HIS A 150 -1.22 3.68 -9.31
N CYS A 151 -0.89 2.51 -8.78
CA CYS A 151 -0.91 2.20 -7.37
C CYS A 151 0.40 1.49 -6.97
N GLY A 152 1.06 1.99 -5.94
CA GLY A 152 2.16 1.29 -5.27
C GLY A 152 1.61 0.33 -4.23
N CYS A 153 2.14 -0.89 -4.17
CA CYS A 153 1.73 -1.91 -3.23
C CYS A 153 2.95 -2.46 -2.47
N ILE A 154 2.90 -2.41 -1.15
CA ILE A 154 3.83 -3.13 -0.27
C ILE A 154 3.11 -4.37 0.23
N LEU A 155 3.69 -5.55 -0.02
CA LEU A 155 3.09 -6.83 0.33
C LEU A 155 3.94 -7.54 1.39
N PHE A 156 3.23 -8.15 2.34
CA PHE A 156 3.81 -8.97 3.38
C PHE A 156 3.07 -10.31 3.43
N ASP A 157 3.82 -11.41 3.39
CA ASP A 157 3.30 -12.69 3.81
C ASP A 157 3.20 -12.70 5.34
N ILE A 158 1.97 -12.84 5.87
CA ILE A 158 1.73 -12.77 7.32
C ILE A 158 2.40 -13.93 8.06
N HIS A 159 2.61 -15.08 7.39
CA HIS A 159 3.26 -16.23 7.99
C HIS A 159 4.78 -16.07 8.10
N GLU A 160 5.39 -15.30 7.19
CA GLU A 160 6.83 -15.03 7.17
C GLU A 160 7.24 -13.84 8.04
N ILE A 161 6.29 -13.04 8.53
CA ILE A 161 6.60 -11.90 9.40
C ILE A 161 6.94 -12.42 10.84
N GLU A 162 8.06 -13.10 10.98
CA GLU A 162 8.71 -13.27 12.30
C GLU A 162 8.99 -11.93 12.99
N TYR A 163 9.20 -10.88 12.21
CA TYR A 163 9.44 -9.52 12.69
C TYR A 163 8.25 -8.92 13.45
N LEU A 164 7.00 -9.23 13.08
CA LEU A 164 5.84 -8.79 13.86
C LEU A 164 5.67 -9.60 15.15
N LYS A 165 6.00 -10.89 15.16
CA LYS A 165 6.02 -11.71 16.38
C LYS A 165 7.10 -11.20 17.35
N SER A 166 8.29 -10.88 16.86
CA SER A 166 9.36 -10.33 17.68
C SER A 166 9.06 -8.89 18.14
N SER A 167 8.32 -8.11 17.39
CA SER A 167 7.92 -6.75 17.81
C SER A 167 6.85 -6.81 18.92
N ASP A 168 5.90 -7.73 18.86
CA ASP A 168 4.92 -7.96 19.92
C ASP A 168 5.59 -8.48 21.21
N GLU A 169 6.57 -9.36 21.07
CA GLU A 169 7.35 -9.85 22.21
C GLU A 169 8.29 -8.76 22.76
N ALA A 170 8.90 -7.96 21.90
CA ALA A 170 9.72 -6.81 22.30
C ALA A 170 8.87 -5.70 22.94
N GLU A 171 7.67 -5.43 22.44
CA GLU A 171 6.73 -4.48 23.05
C GLU A 171 6.24 -4.98 24.41
N LYS A 172 5.94 -6.27 24.54
CA LYS A 172 5.60 -6.90 25.83
C LYS A 172 6.76 -6.84 26.80
N ALA A 173 7.98 -7.10 26.35
CA ALA A 173 9.18 -7.01 27.19
C ALA A 173 9.46 -5.58 27.63
N LEU A 174 9.29 -4.61 26.74
CA LEU A 174 9.39 -3.17 27.06
C LEU A 174 8.32 -2.74 28.08
N ARG A 175 7.07 -3.15 27.91
CA ARG A 175 6.01 -2.86 28.88
C ARG A 175 6.33 -3.43 30.24
N LEU A 176 6.74 -4.70 30.32
CA LEU A 176 7.15 -5.33 31.56
C LEU A 176 8.34 -4.64 32.23
N TYR A 177 9.29 -4.15 31.43
CA TYR A 177 10.45 -3.41 31.92
C TYR A 177 10.03 -2.05 32.52
N PHE A 178 9.16 -1.29 31.85
CA PHE A 178 8.69 0.02 32.34
C PHE A 178 7.71 -0.11 33.51
N ASP A 179 6.86 -1.15 33.53
CA ASP A 179 5.97 -1.43 34.67
C ASP A 179 6.75 -1.86 35.92
N GLY A 180 7.92 -2.48 35.75
CA GLY A 180 8.82 -2.92 36.84
C GLY A 180 9.81 -1.83 37.33
N HIS A 181 10.02 -0.78 36.54
CA HIS A 181 10.93 0.32 36.84
C HIS A 181 10.25 1.66 36.59
N PRO A 182 9.41 2.14 37.52
CA PRO A 182 8.83 3.48 37.40
C PRO A 182 9.98 4.50 37.33
N ILE A 183 9.93 5.33 36.28
CA ILE A 183 10.89 6.44 36.12
C ILE A 183 10.56 7.44 37.24
N ASP A 184 11.42 7.50 38.25
CA ASP A 184 11.37 8.52 39.27
C ASP A 184 11.42 9.90 38.60
N LYS A 185 10.43 10.72 38.90
CA LYS A 185 10.31 12.11 38.43
C LYS A 185 11.24 13.03 39.21
#